data_280605123a1eb6038637ca8b696214a5
#
_entry.id   280605123a1eb6038637ca8b696214a5
#
_cell.length_a   1.000
_cell.length_b   1.000
_cell.length_c   1.000
_cell.angle_alpha   90.00
_cell.angle_beta   90.00
_cell.angle_gamma   90.00
#
_symmetry.space_group_name_H-M   'P 1'
#
loop_
_entity.id
_entity.type
_entity.pdbx_description
1 polymer ?
#
loop_
_entity_poly.entity_id
_entity_poly.type
_entity_poly.pdbx_seq_one_letter_code
_entity_poly.pdbx_strand_id
1 'polypeptide(L)'
;MIRKGDIIFNSFKGKLVSILVAKEDYKVHDKPIGLEQTELWEKEGWIVNVEYHDLEIPIIYKDFIENILKLQGEKYAPFNKIGRGNTGYLFRVTLELADYLLTIVKEKNRDTWNKLSNIGSSDEETILEEIEKDLSYVLDQTEKEQVIKSRIGQSIFKKNLLKNEEKCKLCGVSDKRFL
;
A
#
# COMPACT_ATOMS: atom_id res chain seq x y z
N MET A 1 -1.54 11.35 -3.10
CA MET A 1 -2.99 11.15 -3.01
C MET A 1 -3.29 9.67 -3.17
N ILE A 2 -4.36 9.16 -2.56
CA ILE A 2 -4.69 7.74 -2.54
C ILE A 2 -5.28 7.32 -3.89
N ARG A 3 -4.87 6.17 -4.40
CA ARG A 3 -5.37 5.57 -5.63
C ARG A 3 -5.90 4.17 -5.39
N LYS A 4 -6.69 3.66 -6.32
CA LYS A 4 -7.19 2.28 -6.30
C LYS A 4 -6.03 1.30 -6.12
N GLY A 5 -6.19 0.36 -5.16
CA GLY A 5 -5.18 -0.63 -4.81
C GLY A 5 -4.14 -0.17 -3.79
N ASP A 6 -4.15 1.11 -3.38
CA ASP A 6 -3.26 1.56 -2.30
C ASP A 6 -3.64 0.89 -0.98
N ILE A 7 -2.59 0.50 -0.24
CA ILE A 7 -2.72 -0.09 1.10
C ILE A 7 -2.58 1.01 2.14
N ILE A 8 -3.51 1.05 3.08
CA ILE A 8 -3.55 2.03 4.16
C ILE A 8 -3.48 1.31 5.50
N PHE A 9 -2.49 1.63 6.30
CA PHE A 9 -2.32 1.14 7.66
C PHE A 9 -3.16 1.99 8.62
N ASN A 10 -4.28 1.45 9.09
CA ASN A 10 -5.20 2.17 9.97
C ASN A 10 -4.77 2.03 11.43
N SER A 11 -4.54 3.16 12.06
CA SER A 11 -3.96 3.26 13.41
C SER A 11 -4.94 3.82 14.40
N PHE A 12 -5.04 3.19 15.57
CA PHE A 12 -5.84 3.68 16.67
C PHE A 12 -5.12 3.50 18.01
N LYS A 13 -4.99 4.57 18.78
CA LYS A 13 -4.37 4.58 20.12
C LYS A 13 -3.00 3.85 20.17
N GLY A 14 -2.13 4.15 19.20
CA GLY A 14 -0.77 3.59 19.18
C GLY A 14 -0.68 2.13 18.69
N LYS A 15 -1.72 1.64 18.05
CA LYS A 15 -1.79 0.28 17.49
C LYS A 15 -2.20 0.35 16.04
N LEU A 16 -1.68 -0.54 15.22
CA LEU A 16 -2.24 -0.88 13.93
C LEU A 16 -3.44 -1.83 14.18
N VAL A 17 -4.61 -1.44 13.74
CA VAL A 17 -5.85 -2.16 14.03
C VAL A 17 -6.49 -2.79 12.80
N SER A 18 -6.24 -2.24 11.62
CA SER A 18 -6.73 -2.79 10.35
C SER A 18 -5.85 -2.37 9.18
N ILE A 19 -5.90 -3.16 8.12
CA ILE A 19 -5.37 -2.83 6.81
C ILE A 19 -6.56 -2.48 5.92
N LEU A 20 -6.46 -1.36 5.20
CA LEU A 20 -7.48 -0.96 4.26
C LEU A 20 -6.91 -1.00 2.85
N VAL A 21 -7.72 -1.44 1.91
CA VAL A 21 -7.39 -1.43 0.48
C VAL A 21 -8.32 -0.44 -0.23
N ALA A 22 -7.75 0.53 -0.92
CA ALA A 22 -8.53 1.51 -1.66
C ALA A 22 -9.22 0.85 -2.86
N LYS A 23 -10.56 0.92 -2.93
CA LYS A 23 -11.37 0.36 -4.03
C LYS A 23 -11.39 1.23 -5.27
N GLU A 24 -11.11 2.51 -5.11
CA GLU A 24 -11.10 3.51 -6.17
C GLU A 24 -10.12 4.62 -5.86
N ASP A 25 -9.85 5.47 -6.84
CA ASP A 25 -9.09 6.70 -6.65
C ASP A 25 -9.87 7.66 -5.75
N TYR A 26 -9.14 8.52 -5.02
CA TYR A 26 -9.76 9.58 -4.24
C TYR A 26 -10.65 10.49 -5.12
N LYS A 27 -11.72 10.98 -4.54
CA LYS A 27 -12.64 11.94 -5.17
C LYS A 27 -12.80 13.17 -4.29
N VAL A 28 -13.03 14.32 -4.90
CA VAL A 28 -13.49 15.49 -4.18
C VAL A 28 -14.93 15.24 -3.76
N HIS A 29 -15.26 15.56 -2.53
CA HIS A 29 -16.58 15.36 -1.96
C HIS A 29 -16.91 16.50 -0.99
N ASP A 30 -18.16 16.85 -0.95
CA ASP A 30 -18.67 17.81 0.03
C ASP A 30 -18.54 17.28 1.45
N LYS A 31 -18.53 18.20 2.40
CA LYS A 31 -18.53 17.86 3.83
C LYS A 31 -19.66 16.89 4.17
N PRO A 32 -19.38 15.78 4.87
CA PRO A 32 -20.42 14.82 5.23
C PRO A 32 -21.54 15.44 6.04
N ILE A 33 -22.77 15.01 5.76
CA ILE A 33 -23.98 15.41 6.52
C ILE A 33 -23.77 15.04 7.99
N GLY A 34 -24.07 15.97 8.89
CA GLY A 34 -23.86 15.82 10.33
C GLY A 34 -22.56 16.43 10.87
N LEU A 35 -21.64 16.83 9.99
CA LEU A 35 -20.44 17.57 10.37
C LEU A 35 -20.50 19.06 10.03
N GLU A 36 -21.65 19.56 9.59
CA GLU A 36 -21.82 20.94 9.11
C GLU A 36 -21.42 21.99 10.16
N GLN A 37 -21.62 21.67 11.44
CA GLN A 37 -21.36 22.59 12.55
C GLN A 37 -19.92 22.56 13.07
N THR A 38 -19.06 21.70 12.51
CA THR A 38 -17.66 21.63 12.94
C THR A 38 -16.79 22.55 12.11
N GLU A 39 -16.25 23.61 12.70
CA GLU A 39 -15.31 24.55 12.05
C GLU A 39 -13.99 23.89 11.63
N LEU A 40 -13.72 22.67 12.12
CA LEU A 40 -12.49 21.91 11.86
C LEU A 40 -12.43 21.27 10.47
N TRP A 41 -13.55 21.23 9.76
CA TRP A 41 -13.63 20.61 8.43
C TRP A 41 -13.96 21.68 7.38
N GLU A 42 -13.20 21.67 6.30
CA GLU A 42 -13.49 22.52 5.15
C GLU A 42 -14.76 22.06 4.42
N LYS A 43 -15.31 22.92 3.57
CA LYS A 43 -16.54 22.63 2.82
C LYS A 43 -16.38 21.46 1.87
N GLU A 44 -15.20 21.34 1.27
CA GLU A 44 -14.82 20.26 0.37
C GLU A 44 -13.67 19.46 0.97
N GLY A 45 -13.65 18.17 0.73
CA GLY A 45 -12.60 17.27 1.15
C GLY A 45 -12.36 16.17 0.14
N TRP A 46 -11.56 15.21 0.53
CA TRP A 46 -11.30 14.03 -0.28
C TRP A 46 -11.91 12.81 0.38
N ILE A 47 -12.63 12.02 -0.41
CA ILE A 47 -13.18 10.73 0.00
C ILE A 47 -12.54 9.62 -0.82
N VAL A 48 -12.34 8.49 -0.17
CA VAL A 48 -11.89 7.25 -0.78
C VAL A 48 -12.72 6.10 -0.20
N ASN A 49 -13.27 5.26 -1.07
CA ASN A 49 -13.91 4.04 -0.65
C ASN A 49 -12.84 2.96 -0.45
N VAL A 50 -12.90 2.32 0.71
CA VAL A 50 -11.91 1.31 1.12
C VAL A 50 -12.57 0.01 1.53
N GLU A 51 -11.85 -1.08 1.40
CA GLU A 51 -12.16 -2.34 2.01
C GLU A 51 -11.38 -2.49 3.31
N TYR A 52 -12.07 -2.83 4.40
CA TYR A 52 -11.48 -3.01 5.72
C TYR A 52 -11.10 -4.47 5.96
N HIS A 53 -9.89 -4.69 6.42
CA HIS A 53 -9.38 -5.96 6.91
C HIS A 53 -8.88 -5.76 8.33
N ASP A 54 -9.77 -5.99 9.30
CA ASP A 54 -9.44 -5.85 10.71
C ASP A 54 -8.43 -6.92 11.13
N LEU A 55 -7.48 -6.53 11.98
CA LEU A 55 -6.50 -7.43 12.54
C LEU A 55 -7.10 -8.16 13.74
N GLU A 56 -7.01 -9.50 13.77
CA GLU A 56 -7.41 -10.32 14.92
C GLU A 56 -6.59 -9.94 16.14
N ILE A 57 -5.30 -9.65 15.94
CA ILE A 57 -4.35 -9.23 16.97
C ILE A 57 -3.79 -7.86 16.59
N PRO A 58 -4.27 -6.76 17.19
CA PRO A 58 -3.73 -5.43 16.95
C PRO A 58 -2.23 -5.35 17.23
N ILE A 59 -1.46 -4.74 16.33
CA ILE A 59 -0.01 -4.61 16.45
C ILE A 59 0.32 -3.33 17.22
N ILE A 60 0.95 -3.47 18.39
CA ILE A 60 1.38 -2.34 19.22
C ILE A 60 2.65 -1.76 18.63
N TYR A 61 2.63 -0.53 18.15
CA TYR A 61 3.80 0.09 17.52
C TYR A 61 5.01 0.20 18.45
N LYS A 62 4.78 0.38 19.74
CA LYS A 62 5.85 0.49 20.73
C LYS A 62 6.78 -0.73 20.74
N ASP A 63 6.25 -1.92 20.47
CA ASP A 63 7.02 -3.16 20.46
C ASP A 63 7.98 -3.25 19.26
N PHE A 64 7.76 -2.43 18.24
CA PHE A 64 8.49 -2.43 16.98
C PHE A 64 9.10 -1.06 16.64
N ILE A 65 9.02 -0.12 17.57
CA ILE A 65 9.27 1.30 17.30
C ILE A 65 10.67 1.59 16.79
N GLU A 66 11.69 0.88 17.28
CA GLU A 66 13.08 1.07 16.86
C GLU A 66 13.27 0.80 15.35
N ASN A 67 12.67 -0.27 14.86
CA ASN A 67 12.73 -0.60 13.44
C ASN A 67 11.86 0.35 12.60
N ILE A 68 10.67 0.70 13.10
CA ILE A 68 9.80 1.67 12.46
C ILE A 68 10.53 3.02 12.28
N LEU A 69 11.22 3.52 13.31
CA LEU A 69 11.95 4.77 13.23
C LEU A 69 13.14 4.73 12.26
N LYS A 70 13.77 3.56 12.08
CA LYS A 70 14.85 3.37 11.11
C LYS A 70 14.35 3.31 9.66
N LEU A 71 13.15 2.75 9.46
CA LEU A 71 12.59 2.48 8.14
C LEU A 71 11.67 3.58 7.62
N GLN A 72 11.15 4.45 8.50
CA GLN A 72 10.34 5.59 8.07
C GLN A 72 11.19 6.67 7.39
N GLY A 73 10.58 7.44 6.49
CA GLY A 73 11.26 8.55 5.83
C GLY A 73 11.60 9.69 6.79
N GLU A 74 12.57 10.52 6.40
CA GLU A 74 13.01 11.66 7.22
C GLU A 74 11.97 12.79 7.33
N LYS A 75 11.17 12.98 6.29
CA LYS A 75 10.16 14.05 6.20
C LYS A 75 8.75 13.44 6.16
N TYR A 76 7.83 14.14 6.83
CA TYR A 76 6.41 13.74 6.89
C TYR A 76 6.21 12.31 7.41
N ALA A 77 7.10 11.88 8.30
CA ALA A 77 7.04 10.56 8.90
C ALA A 77 5.85 10.42 9.86
N PRO A 78 5.26 9.21 9.99
CA PRO A 78 4.16 8.98 10.92
C PRO A 78 4.54 9.10 12.38
N PHE A 79 5.82 8.89 12.73
CA PHE A 79 6.31 8.99 14.10
C PHE A 79 7.44 10.01 14.22
N ASN A 80 7.48 10.71 15.35
CA ASN A 80 8.59 11.59 15.70
C ASN A 80 9.80 10.77 16.22
N LYS A 81 10.92 11.45 16.45
CA LYS A 81 12.20 10.83 16.87
C LYS A 81 12.12 10.02 18.16
N ILE A 82 11.14 10.27 19.03
CA ILE A 82 10.93 9.55 20.28
C ILE A 82 9.82 8.48 20.18
N GLY A 83 9.37 8.17 18.96
CA GLY A 83 8.38 7.12 18.70
C GLY A 83 6.93 7.48 19.01
N ARG A 84 6.61 8.76 19.21
CA ARG A 84 5.22 9.22 19.34
C ARG A 84 4.66 9.55 17.97
N GLY A 85 3.40 9.20 17.73
CA GLY A 85 2.70 9.57 16.51
C GLY A 85 2.71 11.07 16.28
N ASN A 86 3.00 11.49 15.07
CA ASN A 86 2.89 12.88 14.65
C ASN A 86 1.43 13.26 14.43
N THR A 87 1.13 14.54 14.61
CA THR A 87 -0.20 15.07 14.30
C THR A 87 -0.35 15.16 12.79
N GLY A 88 -1.33 14.44 12.26
CA GLY A 88 -1.65 14.41 10.84
C GLY A 88 -2.69 13.35 10.55
N TYR A 89 -3.39 13.50 9.44
CA TYR A 89 -4.46 12.60 9.06
C TYR A 89 -3.96 11.40 8.24
N LEU A 90 -3.00 11.65 7.35
CA LEU A 90 -2.45 10.64 6.46
C LEU A 90 -0.95 10.90 6.25
N PHE A 91 -0.16 9.86 6.38
CA PHE A 91 1.29 9.88 6.15
C PHE A 91 1.65 8.90 5.06
N ARG A 92 2.52 9.31 4.15
CA ARG A 92 3.13 8.38 3.20
C ARG A 92 4.21 7.58 3.93
N VAL A 93 4.14 6.26 3.85
CA VAL A 93 5.18 5.37 4.37
C VAL A 93 6.16 4.99 3.26
N THR A 94 7.41 4.68 3.63
CA THR A 94 8.41 4.12 2.71
C THR A 94 8.04 2.69 2.37
N LEU A 95 8.59 2.15 1.28
CA LEU A 95 8.37 0.76 0.89
C LEU A 95 8.91 -0.20 1.96
N GLU A 96 10.08 0.11 2.49
CA GLU A 96 10.75 -0.69 3.52
C GLU A 96 9.92 -0.75 4.80
N LEU A 97 9.31 0.37 5.21
CA LEU A 97 8.41 0.38 6.36
C LEU A 97 7.13 -0.39 6.08
N ALA A 98 6.56 -0.25 4.88
CA ALA A 98 5.36 -0.99 4.50
C ALA A 98 5.61 -2.49 4.49
N ASP A 99 6.70 -2.96 3.88
CA ASP A 99 7.09 -4.38 3.87
C ASP A 99 7.32 -4.93 5.27
N TYR A 100 7.98 -4.15 6.13
CA TYR A 100 8.19 -4.53 7.51
C TYR A 100 6.88 -4.70 8.29
N LEU A 101 5.95 -3.74 8.15
CA LEU A 101 4.63 -3.82 8.81
C LEU A 101 3.81 -4.99 8.27
N LEU A 102 3.81 -5.22 6.95
CA LEU A 102 3.12 -6.35 6.33
C LEU A 102 3.70 -7.70 6.78
N THR A 103 5.02 -7.79 6.99
CA THR A 103 5.65 -8.98 7.56
C THR A 103 5.13 -9.27 8.96
N ILE A 104 5.02 -8.26 9.82
CA ILE A 104 4.44 -8.43 11.17
C ILE A 104 2.97 -8.84 11.10
N VAL A 105 2.20 -8.26 10.17
CA VAL A 105 0.79 -8.66 9.93
C VAL A 105 0.73 -10.12 9.54
N LYS A 106 1.54 -10.57 8.58
CA LYS A 106 1.61 -11.97 8.13
C LYS A 106 1.92 -12.95 9.26
N GLU A 107 2.84 -12.58 10.16
CA GLU A 107 3.25 -13.41 11.29
C GLU A 107 2.17 -13.51 12.37
N LYS A 108 1.50 -12.39 12.67
CA LYS A 108 0.57 -12.29 13.81
C LYS A 108 -0.90 -12.46 13.44
N ASN A 109 -1.27 -12.22 12.17
CA ASN A 109 -2.66 -12.16 11.68
C ASN A 109 -2.78 -12.93 10.36
N ARG A 110 -2.62 -14.25 10.44
CA ARG A 110 -2.53 -15.11 9.26
C ARG A 110 -3.81 -15.13 8.43
N ASP A 111 -4.97 -15.08 9.08
CA ASP A 111 -6.26 -15.10 8.39
C ASP A 111 -6.50 -13.79 7.64
N THR A 112 -6.21 -12.63 8.27
CA THR A 112 -6.26 -11.34 7.58
C THR A 112 -5.24 -11.29 6.44
N TRP A 113 -4.03 -11.82 6.63
CA TRP A 113 -3.03 -11.92 5.57
C TRP A 113 -3.52 -12.73 4.37
N ASN A 114 -4.13 -13.90 4.60
CA ASN A 114 -4.67 -14.73 3.52
C ASN A 114 -5.77 -14.01 2.73
N LYS A 115 -6.64 -13.24 3.40
CA LYS A 115 -7.65 -12.42 2.73
C LYS A 115 -7.02 -11.33 1.86
N LEU A 116 -6.00 -10.63 2.37
CA LEU A 116 -5.26 -9.61 1.62
C LEU A 116 -4.54 -10.19 0.41
N SER A 117 -3.92 -11.36 0.57
CA SER A 117 -3.21 -12.06 -0.52
C SER A 117 -4.16 -12.47 -1.64
N ASN A 118 -5.39 -12.90 -1.31
CA ASN A 118 -6.39 -13.30 -2.30
C ASN A 118 -6.94 -12.10 -3.11
N ILE A 119 -6.93 -10.89 -2.55
CA ILE A 119 -7.30 -9.68 -3.30
C ILE A 119 -6.24 -9.39 -4.37
N GLY A 120 -4.96 -9.69 -4.08
CA GLY A 120 -3.88 -9.59 -5.05
C GLY A 120 -3.93 -10.64 -6.16
N SER A 121 -4.41 -11.85 -5.86
CA SER A 121 -4.40 -12.96 -6.82
C SER A 121 -5.41 -12.78 -7.97
N SER A 122 -6.54 -12.13 -7.75
CA SER A 122 -7.49 -11.82 -8.83
C SER A 122 -6.93 -10.81 -9.84
N ASP A 123 -6.08 -9.89 -9.37
CA ASP A 123 -5.35 -8.97 -10.24
C ASP A 123 -4.10 -9.65 -10.85
N GLU A 124 -3.55 -10.67 -10.21
CA GLU A 124 -2.41 -11.46 -10.68
C GLU A 124 -2.76 -12.33 -11.88
N GLU A 125 -3.93 -12.97 -11.92
CA GLU A 125 -4.39 -13.72 -13.09
C GLU A 125 -4.50 -12.80 -14.33
N THR A 126 -5.06 -11.61 -14.18
CA THR A 126 -5.16 -10.65 -15.28
C THR A 126 -3.79 -10.13 -15.73
N ILE A 127 -2.85 -9.95 -14.79
CA ILE A 127 -1.47 -9.53 -15.10
C ILE A 127 -0.68 -10.68 -15.73
N LEU A 128 -0.91 -11.92 -15.26
CA LEU A 128 -0.27 -13.10 -15.84
C LEU A 128 -0.72 -13.31 -17.28
N GLU A 129 -2.00 -13.17 -17.59
CA GLU A 129 -2.53 -13.21 -18.96
C GLU A 129 -1.93 -12.11 -19.85
N GLU A 130 -1.78 -10.87 -19.37
CA GLU A 130 -1.12 -9.80 -20.09
C GLU A 130 0.38 -10.05 -20.29
N ILE A 131 1.07 -10.60 -19.26
CA ILE A 131 2.50 -10.93 -19.33
C ILE A 131 2.74 -12.14 -20.22
N GLU A 132 1.90 -13.17 -20.18
CA GLU A 132 2.00 -14.35 -21.06
C GLU A 132 1.78 -13.97 -22.52
N LYS A 133 0.89 -13.02 -22.79
CA LYS A 133 0.63 -12.50 -24.12
C LYS A 133 1.83 -11.72 -24.68
N ASP A 134 2.51 -10.95 -23.84
CA ASP A 134 3.72 -10.20 -24.22
C ASP A 134 4.98 -11.08 -24.30
N LEU A 135 5.06 -12.15 -23.48
CA LEU A 135 6.22 -13.04 -23.42
C LEU A 135 6.15 -14.22 -24.40
N SER A 136 4.98 -14.47 -25.00
CA SER A 136 4.80 -15.60 -25.94
C SER A 136 5.74 -15.56 -27.15
N TYR A 137 6.40 -14.44 -27.37
CA TYR A 137 7.26 -14.20 -28.55
C TYR A 137 8.76 -14.38 -28.32
N VAL A 138 9.29 -14.46 -27.07
CA VAL A 138 10.76 -14.24 -26.88
C VAL A 138 11.48 -15.19 -25.92
N LEU A 139 10.84 -15.97 -25.02
CA LEU A 139 11.56 -16.69 -23.97
C LEU A 139 11.25 -18.18 -23.86
N ASP A 140 12.25 -18.98 -23.44
CA ASP A 140 12.14 -20.41 -23.14
C ASP A 140 11.31 -20.65 -21.86
N GLN A 141 10.70 -21.84 -21.72
CA GLN A 141 9.69 -22.14 -20.68
C GLN A 141 10.22 -22.03 -19.25
N THR A 142 11.51 -22.33 -19.04
CA THR A 142 12.17 -22.24 -17.73
C THR A 142 12.45 -20.79 -17.30
N GLU A 143 12.78 -19.93 -18.24
CA GLU A 143 12.98 -18.49 -18.01
C GLU A 143 11.66 -17.79 -17.75
N LYS A 144 10.57 -18.21 -18.43
CA LYS A 144 9.21 -17.72 -18.17
C LYS A 144 8.77 -17.97 -16.72
N GLU A 145 8.97 -19.19 -16.21
CA GLU A 145 8.61 -19.55 -14.83
C GLU A 145 9.41 -18.76 -13.78
N GLN A 146 10.69 -18.51 -14.02
CA GLN A 146 11.52 -17.70 -13.12
C GLN A 146 11.12 -16.23 -13.13
N VAL A 147 10.81 -15.67 -14.29
CA VAL A 147 10.33 -14.30 -14.45
C VAL A 147 8.96 -14.14 -13.80
N ILE A 148 8.06 -15.08 -13.99
CA ILE A 148 6.74 -15.11 -13.36
C ILE A 148 6.86 -15.16 -11.83
N LYS A 149 7.64 -16.12 -11.29
CA LYS A 149 7.87 -16.24 -9.83
C LYS A 149 8.53 -15.01 -9.20
N SER A 150 9.48 -14.37 -9.90
CA SER A 150 10.12 -13.15 -9.41
C SER A 150 9.20 -11.92 -9.41
N ARG A 151 8.18 -11.92 -10.27
CA ARG A 151 7.22 -10.82 -10.42
C ARG A 151 5.97 -10.95 -9.56
N ILE A 152 5.52 -12.17 -9.26
CA ILE A 152 4.33 -12.43 -8.42
C ILE A 152 4.50 -11.84 -7.01
N GLY A 153 5.69 -11.92 -6.42
CA GLY A 153 5.96 -11.32 -5.09
C GLY A 153 6.03 -9.79 -5.05
N GLN A 154 5.99 -9.12 -6.20
CA GLN A 154 6.15 -7.66 -6.31
C GLN A 154 4.96 -6.96 -6.97
N SER A 155 3.92 -7.71 -7.37
CA SER A 155 2.92 -7.26 -8.35
C SER A 155 2.09 -6.05 -7.92
N ILE A 156 1.52 -6.04 -6.72
CA ILE A 156 0.66 -4.93 -6.25
C ILE A 156 1.48 -3.65 -6.06
N PHE A 157 2.62 -3.76 -5.41
CA PHE A 157 3.53 -2.63 -5.18
C PHE A 157 4.09 -2.08 -6.49
N LYS A 158 4.53 -2.96 -7.37
CA LYS A 158 5.13 -2.57 -8.65
C LYS A 158 4.11 -1.98 -9.62
N LYS A 159 2.88 -2.52 -9.67
CA LYS A 159 1.78 -1.98 -10.47
C LYS A 159 1.41 -0.55 -10.04
N ASN A 160 1.36 -0.30 -8.74
CA ASN A 160 1.07 1.04 -8.21
C ASN A 160 2.24 2.01 -8.42
N LEU A 161 3.49 1.53 -8.34
CA LEU A 161 4.67 2.32 -8.69
C LEU A 161 4.68 2.71 -10.17
N LEU A 162 4.42 1.77 -11.06
CA LEU A 162 4.38 1.98 -12.51
C LEU A 162 3.23 2.88 -12.96
N LYS A 163 2.09 2.89 -12.23
CA LYS A 163 0.99 3.83 -12.48
C LYS A 163 1.30 5.26 -12.03
N ASN A 164 2.16 5.42 -11.01
CA ASN A 164 2.46 6.71 -10.41
C ASN A 164 3.72 7.38 -10.98
N GLU A 165 4.59 6.63 -11.65
CA GLU A 165 5.86 7.11 -12.17
C GLU A 165 5.88 6.91 -13.70
N GLU A 166 5.80 8.02 -14.44
CA GLU A 166 5.88 8.00 -15.91
C GLU A 166 7.31 7.74 -16.43
N LYS A 167 8.31 7.89 -15.56
CA LYS A 167 9.73 7.76 -15.89
C LYS A 167 10.51 7.17 -14.72
N CYS A 168 11.51 6.37 -15.02
CA CYS A 168 12.49 5.95 -14.02
C CYS A 168 13.21 7.17 -13.43
N LYS A 169 13.15 7.36 -12.11
CA LYS A 169 13.81 8.49 -11.43
C LYS A 169 15.32 8.43 -11.45
N LEU A 170 15.90 7.25 -11.69
CA LEU A 170 17.35 7.05 -11.74
C LEU A 170 17.93 7.28 -13.15
N CYS A 171 17.29 6.74 -14.19
CA CYS A 171 17.82 6.78 -15.55
C CYS A 171 16.94 7.50 -16.57
N GLY A 172 15.77 8.00 -16.17
CA GLY A 172 14.88 8.76 -17.04
C GLY A 172 14.14 7.95 -18.11
N VAL A 173 14.31 6.62 -18.14
CA VAL A 173 13.64 5.75 -19.10
C VAL A 173 12.12 5.79 -18.86
N SER A 174 11.36 6.03 -19.94
CA SER A 174 9.89 6.09 -19.94
C SER A 174 9.22 4.84 -20.54
N ASP A 175 10.02 3.87 -20.99
CA ASP A 175 9.49 2.62 -21.55
C ASP A 175 9.05 1.69 -20.41
N LYS A 176 7.73 1.45 -20.35
CA LYS A 176 7.09 0.63 -19.31
C LYS A 176 7.60 -0.81 -19.22
N ARG A 177 8.29 -1.29 -20.25
CA ARG A 177 8.92 -2.64 -20.24
C ARG A 177 10.12 -2.73 -19.32
N PHE A 178 10.73 -1.58 -19.01
CA PHE A 178 11.94 -1.45 -18.19
C PHE A 178 11.69 -0.75 -16.84
N LEU A 179 10.44 -0.42 -16.55
CA LEU A 179 9.97 0.09 -15.27
C LEU A 179 9.33 -1.05 -14.47
#